data_b33697be4414a8cdc75fa00bc79790f8
#
_entry.id   b33697be4414a8cdc75fa00bc79790f8
#
_cell.length_a   1.000
_cell.length_b   1.000
_cell.length_c   1.000
_cell.angle_alpha   90.00
_cell.angle_beta   90.00
_cell.angle_gamma   90.00
#
_symmetry.space_group_name_H-M   'P 1'
#
loop_
_entity.id
_entity.type
_entity.pdbx_description
1 polymer ?
#
loop_
_entity_poly.entity_id
_entity_poly.type
_entity_poly.pdbx_seq_one_letter_code
_entity_poly.pdbx_strand_id
1 'polypeptide(L)'
;MPPDIHNVYIYEVFNTASWSVVLGAPMLLFLQHLDATATVLAFAACLSPVLNILQMPAARFVERVGYRRFVLSGWTTRSIFVVGMTVVAFLPDTVDSTTRIVAMLCLSFGYNTLRGISVCGFLPWFTHIVPESRRGEFLAKDQLAGAMAAIACLFVSGSLLRIHDAWYTFGIVFSISAASAFASLLFLRRVPDVPVEKIIPNAHPLPWREMFFYPPFLKYVRYNVIINMALGASGVFWVRYFRIFLHVSESNVLFVACFSTVVLASGLFLVTPLIDRAGNKPVLIFSGVLFTCHFTGWACVAAGIIPFNIGVLCFQLFTSGLGGALWNLANVRTVMGIVPVMGRPHFLALYSVASNLSVGLVPLFWGRVMDYLEGWHVAWGYWQWNAYSLLYCTLAFTIIIGLFALRSVAEPETMTWDAFMRELLVKTPSRAVSRLIGRLRGPGIG
;
A
#
# COMPACT_ATOMS: atom_id res chain seq x y z
N MET A 1 11.43 -10.63 -24.36
CA MET A 1 11.85 -9.57 -23.39
C MET A 1 13.28 -9.18 -23.74
N PRO A 2 13.62 -7.89 -23.75
CA PRO A 2 15.02 -7.46 -23.86
C PRO A 2 15.86 -8.07 -22.73
N PRO A 3 17.13 -8.43 -22.98
CA PRO A 3 17.98 -9.08 -21.98
C PRO A 3 18.16 -8.22 -20.70
N ASP A 4 18.14 -6.90 -20.85
CA ASP A 4 18.35 -5.96 -19.75
C ASP A 4 17.15 -5.83 -18.79
N ILE A 5 15.98 -6.36 -19.13
CA ILE A 5 14.79 -6.29 -18.28
C ILE A 5 14.97 -7.06 -16.97
N HIS A 6 15.87 -8.04 -16.96
CA HIS A 6 16.22 -8.79 -15.74
C HIS A 6 16.77 -7.87 -14.64
N ASN A 7 17.53 -6.85 -15.03
CA ASN A 7 18.04 -5.86 -14.10
C ASN A 7 16.93 -5.05 -13.41
N VAL A 8 15.78 -4.88 -14.07
CA VAL A 8 14.63 -4.18 -13.48
C VAL A 8 14.00 -5.02 -12.35
N TYR A 9 13.84 -6.34 -12.56
CA TYR A 9 13.32 -7.23 -11.52
C TYR A 9 14.25 -7.31 -10.31
N ILE A 10 15.57 -7.42 -10.54
CA ILE A 10 16.55 -7.44 -9.44
C ILE A 10 16.56 -6.09 -8.72
N TYR A 11 16.49 -4.98 -9.48
CA TYR A 11 16.33 -3.65 -8.90
C TYR A 11 15.09 -3.62 -7.99
N GLU A 12 13.92 -4.12 -8.44
CA GLU A 12 12.69 -4.08 -7.66
C GLU A 12 12.78 -4.91 -6.38
N VAL A 13 13.45 -6.06 -6.39
CA VAL A 13 13.71 -6.86 -5.19
C VAL A 13 14.45 -6.03 -4.13
N PHE A 14 15.56 -5.42 -4.49
CA PHE A 14 16.34 -4.62 -3.54
C PHE A 14 15.66 -3.30 -3.17
N ASN A 15 15.00 -2.66 -4.13
CA ASN A 15 14.23 -1.44 -3.89
C ASN A 15 13.11 -1.69 -2.89
N THR A 16 12.35 -2.78 -3.06
CA THR A 16 11.26 -3.15 -2.15
C THR A 16 11.77 -3.57 -0.79
N ALA A 17 12.86 -4.31 -0.69
CA ALA A 17 13.49 -4.63 0.59
C ALA A 17 13.85 -3.35 1.37
N SER A 18 14.37 -2.32 0.67
CA SER A 18 14.67 -1.04 1.30
C SER A 18 13.42 -0.28 1.77
N TRP A 19 12.45 -0.06 0.88
CA TRP A 19 11.29 0.76 1.25
C TRP A 19 10.34 0.05 2.23
N SER A 20 10.34 -1.29 2.28
CA SER A 20 9.56 -2.05 3.27
C SER A 20 9.96 -1.74 4.71
N VAL A 21 11.22 -1.35 4.94
CA VAL A 21 11.69 -0.90 6.26
C VAL A 21 11.31 0.58 6.48
N VAL A 22 11.68 1.45 5.54
CA VAL A 22 11.56 2.91 5.70
C VAL A 22 10.12 3.40 5.69
N LEU A 23 9.21 2.76 4.95
CA LEU A 23 7.80 3.16 4.81
C LEU A 23 6.83 2.17 5.47
N GLY A 24 7.34 1.05 5.95
CA GLY A 24 6.54 -0.04 6.50
C GLY A 24 6.49 -0.10 8.03
N ALA A 25 6.05 -1.26 8.51
CA ALA A 25 5.93 -1.53 9.93
C ALA A 25 7.24 -1.36 10.74
N PRO A 26 8.44 -1.70 10.23
CA PRO A 26 9.68 -1.51 11.00
C PRO A 26 9.93 -0.06 11.40
N MET A 27 9.63 0.91 10.51
CA MET A 27 9.74 2.34 10.82
C MET A 27 8.77 2.76 11.92
N LEU A 28 7.51 2.34 11.82
CA LEU A 28 6.50 2.66 12.85
C LEU A 28 6.82 2.01 14.19
N LEU A 29 7.34 0.79 14.18
CA LEU A 29 7.80 0.11 15.40
C LEU A 29 9.00 0.81 16.02
N PHE A 30 9.97 1.25 15.23
CA PHE A 30 11.11 2.02 15.74
C PHE A 30 10.68 3.32 16.40
N LEU A 31 9.79 4.10 15.75
CA LEU A 31 9.25 5.31 16.35
C LEU A 31 8.48 5.00 17.64
N GLN A 32 7.75 3.91 17.66
CA GLN A 32 7.00 3.48 18.84
C GLN A 32 7.90 2.97 19.98
N HIS A 33 9.03 2.35 19.65
CA HIS A 33 10.09 1.99 20.59
C HIS A 33 10.71 3.23 21.28
N LEU A 34 10.66 4.38 20.59
CA LEU A 34 11.07 5.68 21.14
C LEU A 34 9.92 6.43 21.84
N ASP A 35 8.81 5.77 22.17
CA ASP A 35 7.61 6.35 22.81
C ASP A 35 6.94 7.45 21.97
N ALA A 36 7.00 7.36 20.65
CA ALA A 36 6.32 8.30 19.78
C ALA A 36 4.79 8.27 19.96
N THR A 37 4.18 9.45 20.02
CA THR A 37 2.73 9.61 20.13
C THR A 37 2.00 9.13 18.87
N ALA A 38 0.69 8.92 18.94
CA ALA A 38 -0.11 8.54 17.77
C ALA A 38 -0.06 9.61 16.68
N THR A 39 -0.01 10.89 17.04
CA THR A 39 0.16 12.00 16.10
C THR A 39 1.50 11.91 15.36
N VAL A 40 2.58 11.56 16.02
CA VAL A 40 3.92 11.40 15.40
C VAL A 40 3.94 10.23 14.42
N LEU A 41 3.36 9.09 14.78
CA LEU A 41 3.23 7.93 13.89
C LEU A 41 2.40 8.27 12.65
N ALA A 42 1.29 8.98 12.84
CA ALA A 42 0.45 9.46 11.75
C ALA A 42 1.19 10.43 10.83
N PHE A 43 2.00 11.33 11.39
CA PHE A 43 2.82 12.27 10.62
C PHE A 43 3.87 11.53 9.79
N ALA A 44 4.60 10.57 10.38
CA ALA A 44 5.56 9.75 9.65
C ALA A 44 4.92 9.02 8.44
N ALA A 45 3.76 8.42 8.66
CA ALA A 45 3.04 7.69 7.62
C ALA A 45 2.43 8.60 6.54
N CYS A 46 2.00 9.82 6.89
CA CYS A 46 1.41 10.75 5.91
C CYS A 46 2.42 11.32 4.92
N LEU A 47 3.72 11.33 5.25
CA LEU A 47 4.76 11.89 4.40
C LEU A 47 4.79 11.22 3.01
N SER A 48 4.67 9.91 2.97
CA SER A 48 4.73 9.16 1.70
C SER A 48 3.58 9.52 0.74
N PRO A 49 2.30 9.41 1.09
CA PRO A 49 1.21 9.74 0.18
C PRO A 49 1.14 11.25 -0.11
N VAL A 50 1.35 12.12 0.88
CA VAL A 50 1.26 13.58 0.66
C VAL A 50 2.37 14.07 -0.27
N LEU A 51 3.61 13.68 -0.05
CA LEU A 51 4.73 14.11 -0.87
C LEU A 51 4.76 13.47 -2.26
N ASN A 52 4.03 12.36 -2.45
CA ASN A 52 3.85 11.75 -3.77
C ASN A 52 3.17 12.68 -4.78
N ILE A 53 2.46 13.73 -4.31
CA ILE A 53 1.84 14.76 -5.16
C ILE A 53 2.90 15.55 -5.93
N LEU A 54 4.13 15.65 -5.40
CA LEU A 54 5.25 16.35 -6.04
C LEU A 54 5.64 15.76 -7.41
N GLN A 55 5.24 14.53 -7.72
CA GLN A 55 5.42 13.93 -9.04
C GLN A 55 4.79 14.77 -10.17
N MET A 56 3.67 15.47 -9.90
CA MET A 56 2.97 16.26 -10.91
C MET A 56 3.80 17.45 -11.41
N PRO A 57 4.26 18.38 -10.55
CA PRO A 57 5.13 19.47 -11.00
C PRO A 57 6.51 18.98 -11.48
N ALA A 58 6.98 17.82 -10.97
CA ALA A 58 8.28 17.27 -11.32
C ALA A 58 8.32 16.67 -12.74
N ALA A 59 7.20 16.16 -13.25
CA ALA A 59 7.12 15.51 -14.56
C ALA A 59 7.69 16.37 -15.71
N ARG A 60 7.51 17.69 -15.68
CA ARG A 60 8.05 18.61 -16.68
C ARG A 60 9.59 18.66 -16.74
N PHE A 61 10.25 18.29 -15.65
CA PHE A 61 11.72 18.27 -15.60
C PHE A 61 12.30 17.00 -16.23
N VAL A 62 11.52 15.92 -16.28
CA VAL A 62 11.92 14.65 -16.90
C VAL A 62 12.26 14.85 -18.38
N GLU A 63 11.49 15.69 -19.09
CA GLU A 63 11.72 15.99 -20.51
C GLU A 63 13.06 16.69 -20.77
N ARG A 64 13.53 17.50 -19.80
CA ARG A 64 14.79 18.25 -19.90
C ARG A 64 16.01 17.42 -19.52
N VAL A 65 15.86 16.57 -18.52
CA VAL A 65 16.97 15.83 -17.89
C VAL A 65 17.15 14.45 -18.50
N GLY A 66 16.08 13.83 -19.01
CA GLY A 66 16.01 12.43 -19.47
C GLY A 66 15.59 11.48 -18.33
N TYR A 67 14.89 10.39 -18.70
CA TYR A 67 14.32 9.45 -17.71
C TYR A 67 15.38 8.87 -16.79
N ARG A 68 16.43 8.28 -17.35
CA ARG A 68 17.47 7.58 -16.59
C ARG A 68 18.20 8.50 -15.61
N ARG A 69 18.64 9.67 -16.07
CA ARG A 69 19.38 10.61 -15.22
C ARG A 69 18.49 11.16 -14.11
N PHE A 70 17.25 11.50 -14.43
CA PHE A 70 16.28 12.05 -13.48
C PHE A 70 15.99 11.05 -12.37
N VAL A 71 15.66 9.80 -12.72
CA VAL A 71 15.38 8.76 -11.75
C VAL A 71 16.62 8.39 -10.93
N LEU A 72 17.77 8.15 -11.56
CA LEU A 72 18.99 7.79 -10.84
C LEU A 72 19.45 8.88 -9.86
N SER A 73 19.37 10.16 -10.22
CA SER A 73 19.74 11.23 -9.31
C SER A 73 18.88 11.25 -8.06
N GLY A 74 17.56 11.16 -8.21
CA GLY A 74 16.64 11.13 -7.08
C GLY A 74 16.80 9.87 -6.22
N TRP A 75 16.95 8.70 -6.85
CA TRP A 75 17.16 7.44 -6.13
C TRP A 75 18.49 7.40 -5.37
N THR A 76 19.56 7.93 -5.96
CA THR A 76 20.86 8.02 -5.28
C THR A 76 20.76 8.95 -4.06
N THR A 77 20.21 10.16 -4.24
CA THR A 77 20.11 11.13 -3.16
C THR A 77 19.17 10.63 -2.03
N ARG A 78 18.02 10.00 -2.36
CA ARG A 78 17.14 9.44 -1.31
C ARG A 78 17.84 8.34 -0.50
N SER A 79 18.74 7.55 -1.12
CA SER A 79 19.47 6.49 -0.42
C SER A 79 20.40 7.03 0.67
N ILE A 80 20.89 8.25 0.52
CA ILE A 80 21.67 8.93 1.56
C ILE A 80 20.83 9.17 2.82
N PHE A 81 19.56 9.52 2.67
CA PHE A 81 18.65 9.68 3.81
C PHE A 81 18.43 8.34 4.55
N VAL A 82 18.43 7.21 3.84
CA VAL A 82 18.33 5.89 4.49
C VAL A 82 19.56 5.62 5.35
N VAL A 83 20.76 6.01 4.90
CA VAL A 83 21.97 5.95 5.73
C VAL A 83 21.83 6.82 6.97
N GLY A 84 21.32 8.04 6.82
CA GLY A 84 21.04 8.91 7.97
C GLY A 84 20.10 8.26 8.97
N MET A 85 19.00 7.64 8.49
CA MET A 85 18.07 6.88 9.36
C MET A 85 18.77 5.72 10.07
N THR A 86 19.66 5.01 9.37
CA THR A 86 20.48 3.95 9.98
C THR A 86 21.35 4.48 11.11
N VAL A 87 22.00 5.62 10.91
CA VAL A 87 22.81 6.27 11.96
C VAL A 87 21.94 6.61 13.17
N VAL A 88 20.76 7.22 12.95
CA VAL A 88 19.82 7.55 14.04
C VAL A 88 19.36 6.29 14.78
N ALA A 89 19.12 5.18 14.07
CA ALA A 89 18.70 3.92 14.69
C ALA A 89 19.80 3.25 15.50
N PHE A 90 21.07 3.56 15.25
CA PHE A 90 22.22 3.11 16.06
C PHE A 90 22.57 4.06 17.22
N LEU A 91 21.88 5.18 17.38
CA LEU A 91 22.14 6.03 18.51
C LEU A 91 21.75 5.34 19.83
N PRO A 92 22.63 5.35 20.84
CA PRO A 92 22.33 4.71 22.12
C PRO A 92 21.19 5.44 22.87
N ASP A 93 20.58 4.76 23.83
CA ASP A 93 19.46 5.29 24.62
C ASP A 93 19.85 6.47 25.53
N THR A 94 21.14 6.80 25.59
CA THR A 94 21.62 8.03 26.23
C THR A 94 21.23 9.31 25.45
N VAL A 95 20.90 9.19 24.17
CA VAL A 95 20.41 10.29 23.34
C VAL A 95 18.89 10.40 23.52
N ASP A 96 18.44 11.60 23.80
CA ASP A 96 17.01 11.88 24.03
C ASP A 96 16.12 11.37 22.88
N SER A 97 15.05 10.65 23.26
CA SER A 97 14.09 10.05 22.34
C SER A 97 13.46 11.09 21.40
N THR A 98 13.15 12.28 21.90
CA THR A 98 12.59 13.37 21.10
C THR A 98 13.54 13.80 19.99
N THR A 99 14.83 13.92 20.28
CA THR A 99 15.86 14.24 19.30
C THR A 99 15.95 13.16 18.21
N ARG A 100 15.95 11.88 18.60
CA ARG A 100 15.96 10.74 17.67
C ARG A 100 14.70 10.71 16.78
N ILE A 101 13.51 10.96 17.36
CA ILE A 101 12.24 11.06 16.62
C ILE A 101 12.28 12.20 15.61
N VAL A 102 12.67 13.41 16.03
CA VAL A 102 12.73 14.58 15.13
C VAL A 102 13.73 14.34 13.99
N ALA A 103 14.92 13.82 14.30
CA ALA A 103 15.91 13.48 13.29
C ALA A 103 15.35 12.44 12.27
N MET A 104 14.70 11.39 12.76
CA MET A 104 14.08 10.37 11.92
C MET A 104 12.97 10.96 11.02
N LEU A 105 12.13 11.83 11.54
CA LEU A 105 11.07 12.51 10.77
C LEU A 105 11.66 13.46 9.71
N CYS A 106 12.70 14.22 10.02
CA CYS A 106 13.38 15.08 9.07
C CYS A 106 14.01 14.27 7.92
N LEU A 107 14.66 13.16 8.25
CA LEU A 107 15.23 12.25 7.25
C LEU A 107 14.15 11.57 6.40
N SER A 108 13.03 11.14 7.03
CA SER A 108 11.86 10.61 6.32
C SER A 108 11.23 11.65 5.39
N PHE A 109 11.14 12.90 5.81
CA PHE A 109 10.66 13.99 4.96
C PHE A 109 11.54 14.15 3.72
N GLY A 110 12.87 14.24 3.89
CA GLY A 110 13.82 14.32 2.77
C GLY A 110 13.73 13.11 1.82
N TYR A 111 13.69 11.90 2.38
CA TYR A 111 13.51 10.67 1.61
C TYR A 111 12.23 10.69 0.77
N ASN A 112 11.08 11.00 1.37
CA ASN A 112 9.79 11.00 0.70
C ASN A 112 9.65 12.13 -0.31
N THR A 113 10.27 13.30 -0.07
CA THR A 113 10.33 14.41 -1.02
C THR A 113 11.03 13.97 -2.31
N LEU A 114 12.22 13.39 -2.20
CA LEU A 114 12.98 12.94 -3.36
C LEU A 114 12.31 11.78 -4.07
N ARG A 115 11.71 10.84 -3.31
CA ARG A 115 10.92 9.77 -3.87
C ARG A 115 9.72 10.31 -4.65
N GLY A 116 8.94 11.23 -4.06
CA GLY A 116 7.78 11.84 -4.69
C GLY A 116 8.12 12.58 -5.98
N ILE A 117 9.25 13.30 -6.01
CA ILE A 117 9.73 13.97 -7.22
C ILE A 117 10.12 12.95 -8.29
N SER A 118 10.90 11.92 -7.94
CA SER A 118 11.58 11.08 -8.93
C SER A 118 10.74 9.93 -9.47
N VAL A 119 9.65 9.57 -8.77
CA VAL A 119 8.79 8.42 -9.15
C VAL A 119 8.09 8.61 -10.49
N CYS A 120 7.84 9.86 -10.93
CA CYS A 120 7.16 10.15 -12.19
C CYS A 120 7.94 9.69 -13.43
N GLY A 121 9.26 9.52 -13.33
CA GLY A 121 10.10 9.06 -14.44
C GLY A 121 10.08 7.54 -14.66
N PHE A 122 9.66 6.74 -13.66
CA PHE A 122 9.75 5.28 -13.73
C PHE A 122 8.81 4.65 -14.76
N LEU A 123 7.53 4.90 -14.62
CA LEU A 123 6.55 4.26 -15.49
C LEU A 123 6.76 4.59 -16.97
N PRO A 124 6.97 5.86 -17.37
CA PRO A 124 7.30 6.17 -18.76
C PRO A 124 8.59 5.48 -19.21
N TRP A 125 9.65 5.50 -18.40
CA TRP A 125 10.91 4.85 -18.76
C TRP A 125 10.74 3.37 -19.06
N PHE A 126 10.05 2.63 -18.20
CA PHE A 126 9.87 1.19 -18.37
C PHE A 126 8.90 0.82 -19.49
N THR A 127 7.87 1.64 -19.72
CA THR A 127 6.93 1.40 -20.83
C THR A 127 7.56 1.57 -22.19
N HIS A 128 8.65 2.35 -22.33
CA HIS A 128 9.43 2.43 -23.57
C HIS A 128 10.33 1.21 -23.79
N ILE A 129 10.81 0.58 -22.72
CA ILE A 129 11.68 -0.61 -22.82
C ILE A 129 10.85 -1.87 -23.08
N VAL A 130 9.64 -1.95 -22.52
CA VAL A 130 8.80 -3.16 -22.58
C VAL A 130 7.79 -3.06 -23.73
N PRO A 131 7.80 -4.02 -24.70
CA PRO A 131 6.80 -4.08 -25.76
C PRO A 131 5.38 -4.15 -25.20
N GLU A 132 4.42 -3.48 -25.86
CA GLU A 132 3.01 -3.38 -25.40
C GLU A 132 2.39 -4.74 -25.11
N SER A 133 2.61 -5.73 -25.99
CA SER A 133 2.08 -7.07 -25.86
C SER A 133 2.56 -7.83 -24.61
N ARG A 134 3.65 -7.38 -23.96
CA ARG A 134 4.26 -8.04 -22.80
C ARG A 134 4.25 -7.17 -21.52
N ARG A 135 3.65 -5.98 -21.56
CA ARG A 135 3.58 -5.10 -20.39
C ARG A 135 2.85 -5.75 -19.21
N GLY A 136 1.78 -6.50 -19.48
CA GLY A 136 1.06 -7.23 -18.43
C GLY A 136 1.90 -8.31 -17.75
N GLU A 137 2.66 -9.08 -18.53
CA GLU A 137 3.59 -10.10 -18.01
C GLU A 137 4.71 -9.46 -17.19
N PHE A 138 5.26 -8.33 -17.70
CA PHE A 138 6.28 -7.58 -16.99
C PHE A 138 5.78 -7.09 -15.63
N LEU A 139 4.65 -6.40 -15.57
CA LEU A 139 4.08 -5.86 -14.33
C LEU A 139 3.75 -6.97 -13.32
N ALA A 140 3.25 -8.12 -13.79
CA ALA A 140 2.95 -9.25 -12.92
C ALA A 140 4.23 -9.83 -12.28
N LYS A 141 5.31 -9.97 -13.04
CA LYS A 141 6.60 -10.45 -12.53
C LYS A 141 7.25 -9.44 -11.59
N ASP A 142 7.18 -8.16 -11.90
CA ASP A 142 7.68 -7.06 -11.08
C ASP A 142 6.96 -7.02 -9.71
N GLN A 143 5.64 -7.08 -9.71
CA GLN A 143 4.83 -7.16 -8.48
C GLN A 143 5.14 -8.40 -7.65
N LEU A 144 5.33 -9.55 -8.30
CA LEU A 144 5.69 -10.80 -7.61
C LEU A 144 7.07 -10.68 -6.97
N ALA A 145 8.06 -10.16 -7.70
CA ALA A 145 9.42 -9.94 -7.20
C ALA A 145 9.41 -9.00 -5.97
N GLY A 146 8.66 -7.89 -6.07
CA GLY A 146 8.45 -6.97 -4.96
C GLY A 146 7.78 -7.64 -3.75
N ALA A 147 6.68 -8.38 -3.95
CA ALA A 147 5.99 -9.07 -2.85
C ALA A 147 6.90 -10.07 -2.13
N MET A 148 7.66 -10.87 -2.87
CA MET A 148 8.62 -11.82 -2.28
C MET A 148 9.73 -11.11 -1.50
N ALA A 149 10.24 -10.00 -2.02
CA ALA A 149 11.24 -9.19 -1.33
C ALA A 149 10.70 -8.57 -0.03
N ALA A 150 9.46 -8.07 -0.04
CA ALA A 150 8.80 -7.53 1.16
C ALA A 150 8.61 -8.61 2.22
N ILE A 151 8.12 -9.80 1.82
CA ILE A 151 7.95 -10.95 2.72
C ILE A 151 9.29 -11.35 3.35
N ALA A 152 10.33 -11.51 2.53
CA ALA A 152 11.66 -11.88 3.02
C ALA A 152 12.23 -10.82 3.97
N CYS A 153 12.11 -9.54 3.62
CA CYS A 153 12.61 -8.43 4.44
C CYS A 153 11.89 -8.34 5.78
N LEU A 154 10.55 -8.44 5.80
CA LEU A 154 9.76 -8.43 7.04
C LEU A 154 10.05 -9.65 7.91
N PHE A 155 10.22 -10.83 7.30
CA PHE A 155 10.57 -12.05 8.02
C PHE A 155 11.95 -11.95 8.66
N VAL A 156 12.95 -11.48 7.92
CA VAL A 156 14.32 -11.26 8.44
C VAL A 156 14.30 -10.22 9.55
N SER A 157 13.62 -9.09 9.36
CA SER A 157 13.49 -8.04 10.37
C SER A 157 12.82 -8.56 11.66
N GLY A 158 11.74 -9.34 11.54
CA GLY A 158 11.06 -9.96 12.66
C GLY A 158 11.94 -10.99 13.39
N SER A 159 12.71 -11.76 12.64
CA SER A 159 13.65 -12.75 13.20
C SER A 159 14.79 -12.08 13.97
N LEU A 160 15.34 -10.99 13.44
CA LEU A 160 16.37 -10.20 14.11
C LEU A 160 15.86 -9.63 15.44
N LEU A 161 14.68 -9.01 15.44
CA LEU A 161 14.07 -8.47 16.65
C LEU A 161 13.66 -9.56 17.67
N ARG A 162 13.52 -10.81 17.23
CA ARG A 162 13.23 -11.94 18.12
C ARG A 162 14.48 -12.51 18.79
N ILE A 163 15.60 -12.52 18.06
CA ILE A 163 16.87 -13.12 18.54
C ILE A 163 17.64 -12.15 19.40
N HIS A 164 17.62 -10.87 19.08
CA HIS A 164 18.38 -9.83 19.74
C HIS A 164 17.44 -8.76 20.30
N ASP A 165 17.18 -8.81 21.58
CA ASP A 165 16.48 -7.74 22.31
C ASP A 165 17.53 -6.69 22.77
N ALA A 166 18.10 -5.99 21.80
CA ALA A 166 19.14 -5.01 22.03
C ALA A 166 18.80 -3.71 21.27
N TRP A 167 19.13 -2.58 21.88
CA TRP A 167 18.90 -1.24 21.36
C TRP A 167 19.41 -1.03 19.91
N TYR A 168 20.48 -1.71 19.51
CA TYR A 168 21.07 -1.61 18.17
C TYR A 168 20.36 -2.46 17.10
N THR A 169 19.41 -3.31 17.46
CA THR A 169 18.77 -4.24 16.51
C THR A 169 18.01 -3.53 15.41
N PHE A 170 17.31 -2.43 15.73
CA PHE A 170 16.72 -1.58 14.70
C PHE A 170 17.78 -0.99 13.77
N GLY A 171 18.97 -0.61 14.30
CA GLY A 171 20.08 -0.16 13.48
C GLY A 171 20.52 -1.20 12.44
N ILE A 172 20.52 -2.49 12.80
CA ILE A 172 20.82 -3.59 11.86
C ILE A 172 19.71 -3.68 10.79
N VAL A 173 18.43 -3.60 11.18
CA VAL A 173 17.30 -3.62 10.22
C VAL A 173 17.38 -2.45 9.23
N PHE A 174 17.68 -1.23 9.70
CA PHE A 174 17.90 -0.09 8.83
C PHE A 174 19.16 -0.21 7.97
N SER A 175 20.21 -0.88 8.46
CA SER A 175 21.43 -1.18 7.68
C SER A 175 21.13 -2.10 6.49
N ILE A 176 20.30 -3.12 6.68
CA ILE A 176 19.82 -3.98 5.59
C ILE A 176 19.07 -3.15 4.56
N SER A 177 18.21 -2.22 5.01
CA SER A 177 17.51 -1.30 4.13
C SER A 177 18.47 -0.40 3.34
N ALA A 178 19.48 0.16 3.99
CA ALA A 178 20.47 1.01 3.33
C ALA A 178 21.31 0.24 2.32
N ALA A 179 21.79 -0.96 2.69
CA ALA A 179 22.52 -1.84 1.79
C ALA A 179 21.67 -2.21 0.56
N SER A 180 20.39 -2.55 0.79
CA SER A 180 19.44 -2.84 -0.30
C SER A 180 19.19 -1.62 -1.19
N ALA A 181 19.08 -0.40 -0.61
CA ALA A 181 18.92 0.82 -1.39
C ALA A 181 20.10 1.03 -2.37
N PHE A 182 21.34 0.86 -1.90
CA PHE A 182 22.52 0.98 -2.76
C PHE A 182 22.64 -0.18 -3.76
N ALA A 183 22.33 -1.42 -3.34
CA ALA A 183 22.30 -2.55 -4.24
C ALA A 183 21.30 -2.33 -5.39
N SER A 184 20.13 -1.80 -5.10
CA SER A 184 19.14 -1.47 -6.13
C SER A 184 19.68 -0.52 -7.19
N LEU A 185 20.50 0.47 -6.80
CA LEU A 185 21.11 1.43 -7.73
C LEU A 185 22.09 0.78 -8.71
N LEU A 186 22.80 -0.27 -8.28
CA LEU A 186 23.75 -0.98 -9.16
C LEU A 186 23.02 -1.63 -10.35
N PHE A 187 21.84 -2.17 -10.11
CA PHE A 187 21.03 -2.79 -11.17
C PHE A 187 20.26 -1.74 -11.97
N LEU A 188 19.74 -0.70 -11.34
CA LEU A 188 19.06 0.38 -12.03
C LEU A 188 20.00 1.12 -13.01
N ARG A 189 21.27 1.28 -12.68
CA ARG A 189 22.30 1.85 -13.57
C ARG A 189 22.56 1.02 -14.83
N ARG A 190 22.22 -0.26 -14.84
CA ARG A 190 22.39 -1.15 -15.99
C ARG A 190 21.19 -1.12 -16.94
N VAL A 191 20.08 -0.52 -16.52
CA VAL A 191 18.90 -0.36 -17.38
C VAL A 191 19.21 0.64 -18.48
N PRO A 192 18.95 0.31 -19.77
CA PRO A 192 19.27 1.18 -20.90
C PRO A 192 18.52 2.50 -20.81
N ASP A 193 19.16 3.56 -21.28
CA ASP A 193 18.53 4.86 -21.47
C ASP A 193 17.64 4.84 -22.70
N VAL A 194 16.54 5.58 -22.67
CA VAL A 194 15.63 5.71 -23.80
C VAL A 194 15.40 7.18 -24.10
N PRO A 195 15.26 7.55 -25.39
CA PRO A 195 14.98 8.92 -25.76
C PRO A 195 13.64 9.35 -25.16
N VAL A 196 13.59 10.55 -24.63
CA VAL A 196 12.35 11.15 -24.15
C VAL A 196 11.54 11.61 -25.37
N GLU A 197 10.36 11.04 -25.57
CA GLU A 197 9.43 11.59 -26.55
C GLU A 197 9.02 13.00 -26.09
N LYS A 198 9.34 14.00 -26.92
CA LYS A 198 8.84 15.35 -26.67
C LYS A 198 7.33 15.30 -26.76
N ILE A 199 6.65 15.61 -25.66
CA ILE A 199 5.20 15.78 -25.66
C ILE A 199 4.89 16.86 -26.70
N ILE A 200 4.28 16.48 -27.80
CA ILE A 200 3.83 17.43 -28.82
C ILE A 200 2.79 18.32 -28.13
N PRO A 201 2.98 19.65 -28.09
CA PRO A 201 2.08 20.55 -27.34
C PRO A 201 0.62 20.61 -27.85
N ASN A 202 0.27 19.82 -28.84
CA ASN A 202 -1.02 19.85 -29.55
C ASN A 202 -2.16 19.06 -28.90
N ALA A 203 -1.97 18.48 -27.73
CA ALA A 203 -3.12 18.06 -26.95
C ALA A 203 -3.73 19.33 -26.32
N HIS A 204 -4.85 19.83 -26.89
CA HIS A 204 -5.62 20.88 -26.26
C HIS A 204 -5.79 20.54 -24.77
N PRO A 205 -5.31 21.38 -23.84
CA PRO A 205 -5.52 21.10 -22.43
C PRO A 205 -7.02 21.07 -22.22
N LEU A 206 -7.54 19.92 -21.77
CA LEU A 206 -8.94 19.87 -21.33
C LEU A 206 -9.13 20.96 -20.27
N PRO A 207 -10.15 21.82 -20.42
CA PRO A 207 -10.40 22.82 -19.42
C PRO A 207 -10.61 22.12 -18.07
N TRP A 208 -9.82 22.46 -17.08
CA TRP A 208 -9.91 21.92 -15.71
C TRP A 208 -11.35 21.91 -15.21
N ARG A 209 -12.14 22.90 -15.62
CA ARG A 209 -13.55 23.04 -15.29
C ARG A 209 -14.38 21.84 -15.76
N GLU A 210 -14.15 21.32 -16.96
CA GLU A 210 -14.88 20.16 -17.50
C GLU A 210 -14.54 18.87 -16.76
N MET A 211 -13.31 18.72 -16.28
CA MET A 211 -12.91 17.57 -15.47
C MET A 211 -13.63 17.56 -14.12
N PHE A 212 -13.76 18.73 -13.47
CA PHE A 212 -14.48 18.88 -12.20
C PHE A 212 -15.99 18.71 -12.34
N PHE A 213 -16.53 18.71 -13.56
CA PHE A 213 -17.95 18.53 -13.82
C PHE A 213 -18.28 17.25 -14.60
N TYR A 214 -17.35 16.29 -14.72
CA TYR A 214 -17.64 15.00 -15.32
C TYR A 214 -18.24 14.02 -14.29
N PRO A 215 -19.60 13.83 -14.27
CA PRO A 215 -20.28 13.17 -13.16
C PRO A 215 -19.85 11.72 -12.91
N PRO A 216 -19.59 10.88 -13.93
CA PRO A 216 -19.16 9.50 -13.69
C PRO A 216 -17.84 9.41 -12.90
N PHE A 217 -16.87 10.26 -13.27
CA PHE A 217 -15.58 10.32 -12.61
C PHE A 217 -15.70 10.86 -11.18
N LEU A 218 -16.44 11.93 -10.95
CA LEU A 218 -16.61 12.50 -9.61
C LEU A 218 -17.32 11.55 -8.64
N LYS A 219 -18.33 10.81 -9.13
CA LYS A 219 -18.98 9.77 -8.31
C LYS A 219 -18.00 8.70 -7.87
N TYR A 220 -17.12 8.31 -8.79
CA TYR A 220 -16.09 7.32 -8.49
C TYR A 220 -14.99 7.85 -7.56
N VAL A 221 -14.50 9.07 -7.81
CA VAL A 221 -13.51 9.73 -6.92
C VAL A 221 -14.08 9.88 -5.51
N ARG A 222 -15.34 10.26 -5.36
CA ARG A 222 -16.02 10.33 -4.04
C ARG A 222 -15.99 8.98 -3.32
N TYR A 223 -16.36 7.89 -4.01
CA TYR A 223 -16.26 6.54 -3.47
C TYR A 223 -14.83 6.21 -3.04
N ASN A 224 -13.88 6.43 -3.93
CA ASN A 224 -12.46 6.12 -3.69
C ASN A 224 -11.88 6.90 -2.50
N VAL A 225 -12.20 8.20 -2.39
CA VAL A 225 -11.80 9.05 -1.26
C VAL A 225 -12.31 8.46 0.07
N ILE A 226 -13.60 8.11 0.13
CA ILE A 226 -14.20 7.55 1.35
C ILE A 226 -13.52 6.24 1.77
N ILE A 227 -13.28 5.32 0.84
CA ILE A 227 -12.59 4.07 1.15
C ILE A 227 -11.15 4.33 1.60
N ASN A 228 -10.42 5.21 0.90
CA ASN A 228 -9.05 5.56 1.25
C ASN A 228 -8.92 6.24 2.61
N MET A 229 -9.93 6.98 3.07
CA MET A 229 -9.96 7.53 4.43
C MET A 229 -9.90 6.42 5.49
N ALA A 230 -10.67 5.35 5.31
CA ALA A 230 -10.65 4.21 6.23
C ALA A 230 -9.33 3.44 6.14
N LEU A 231 -8.87 3.12 4.93
CA LEU A 231 -7.65 2.33 4.71
C LEU A 231 -6.40 3.09 5.18
N GLY A 232 -6.33 4.41 4.97
CA GLY A 232 -5.20 5.23 5.41
C GLY A 232 -5.05 5.22 6.93
N ALA A 233 -6.13 5.44 7.68
CA ALA A 233 -6.10 5.40 9.14
C ALA A 233 -5.75 3.99 9.65
N SER A 234 -6.37 2.95 9.09
CA SER A 234 -6.07 1.56 9.46
C SER A 234 -4.60 1.22 9.27
N GLY A 235 -3.98 1.64 8.15
CA GLY A 235 -2.60 1.33 7.79
C GLY A 235 -1.55 1.85 8.80
N VAL A 236 -1.89 2.85 9.60
CA VAL A 236 -1.00 3.43 10.61
C VAL A 236 -1.25 2.81 12.00
N PHE A 237 -2.52 2.80 12.41
CA PHE A 237 -2.85 2.52 13.81
C PHE A 237 -2.89 1.03 14.17
N TRP A 238 -2.87 0.11 13.18
CA TRP A 238 -2.81 -1.32 13.48
C TRP A 238 -1.50 -1.70 14.21
N VAL A 239 -0.35 -1.09 13.88
CA VAL A 239 0.92 -1.34 14.57
C VAL A 239 0.83 -0.92 16.03
N ARG A 240 0.31 0.31 16.29
CA ARG A 240 0.10 0.83 17.65
C ARG A 240 -0.89 -0.03 18.42
N TYR A 241 -1.99 -0.45 17.77
CA TYR A 241 -3.00 -1.33 18.37
C TYR A 241 -2.40 -2.65 18.85
N PHE A 242 -1.62 -3.31 18.01
CA PHE A 242 -0.95 -4.56 18.37
C PHE A 242 0.07 -4.38 19.50
N ARG A 243 0.86 -3.31 19.46
CA ARG A 243 1.92 -3.08 20.44
C ARG A 243 1.37 -2.60 21.80
N ILE A 244 0.53 -1.58 21.80
CA ILE A 244 0.09 -0.92 23.04
C ILE A 244 -1.15 -1.59 23.62
N PHE A 245 -2.14 -1.93 22.79
CA PHE A 245 -3.41 -2.46 23.28
C PHE A 245 -3.40 -3.98 23.44
N LEU A 246 -2.86 -4.71 22.45
CA LEU A 246 -2.78 -6.17 22.50
C LEU A 246 -1.48 -6.70 23.12
N HIS A 247 -0.53 -5.83 23.46
CA HIS A 247 0.77 -6.17 24.04
C HIS A 247 1.58 -7.22 23.26
N VAL A 248 1.43 -7.21 21.93
CA VAL A 248 2.15 -8.11 21.02
C VAL A 248 3.59 -7.62 20.88
N SER A 249 4.58 -8.52 20.92
CA SER A 249 5.99 -8.17 20.73
C SER A 249 6.28 -7.60 19.35
N GLU A 250 7.30 -6.75 19.22
CA GLU A 250 7.71 -6.11 17.95
C GLU A 250 7.98 -7.13 16.86
N SER A 251 8.69 -8.20 17.19
CA SER A 251 8.94 -9.33 16.30
C SER A 251 7.63 -9.94 15.75
N ASN A 252 6.68 -10.23 16.64
CA ASN A 252 5.40 -10.82 16.23
C ASN A 252 4.56 -9.87 15.36
N VAL A 253 4.63 -8.55 15.59
CA VAL A 253 4.00 -7.55 14.70
C VAL A 253 4.58 -7.64 13.29
N LEU A 254 5.89 -7.81 13.14
CA LEU A 254 6.51 -7.98 11.83
C LEU A 254 6.14 -9.31 11.17
N PHE A 255 6.00 -10.40 11.92
CA PHE A 255 5.49 -11.66 11.38
C PHE A 255 4.04 -11.56 10.94
N VAL A 256 3.20 -10.82 11.67
CA VAL A 256 1.82 -10.50 11.24
C VAL A 256 1.82 -9.70 9.94
N ALA A 257 2.69 -8.68 9.81
CA ALA A 257 2.85 -7.92 8.57
C ALA A 257 3.31 -8.80 7.40
N CYS A 258 4.29 -9.68 7.65
CA CYS A 258 4.78 -10.65 6.68
C CYS A 258 3.64 -11.55 6.19
N PHE A 259 2.90 -12.16 7.10
CA PHE A 259 1.79 -13.04 6.77
C PHE A 259 0.65 -12.31 6.06
N SER A 260 0.32 -11.09 6.47
CA SER A 260 -0.63 -10.22 5.77
C SER A 260 -0.24 -9.99 4.31
N THR A 261 1.06 -9.76 4.05
CA THR A 261 1.58 -9.60 2.68
C THR A 261 1.44 -10.89 1.87
N VAL A 262 1.67 -12.05 2.47
CA VAL A 262 1.44 -13.36 1.84
C VAL A 262 -0.02 -13.54 1.45
N VAL A 263 -0.96 -13.23 2.35
CA VAL A 263 -2.41 -13.35 2.09
C VAL A 263 -2.84 -12.40 0.97
N LEU A 264 -2.36 -11.16 1.00
CA LEU A 264 -2.64 -10.17 -0.06
C LEU A 264 -2.12 -10.64 -1.42
N ALA A 265 -0.86 -11.07 -1.50
CA ALA A 265 -0.25 -11.56 -2.74
C ALA A 265 -0.97 -12.79 -3.28
N SER A 266 -1.27 -13.77 -2.42
CA SER A 266 -2.04 -14.97 -2.79
C SER A 266 -3.44 -14.61 -3.27
N GLY A 267 -4.10 -13.64 -2.61
CA GLY A 267 -5.40 -13.13 -2.98
C GLY A 267 -5.41 -12.56 -4.39
N LEU A 268 -4.41 -11.77 -4.78
CA LEU A 268 -4.29 -11.20 -6.13
C LEU A 268 -4.28 -12.31 -7.21
N PHE A 269 -3.53 -13.41 -7.00
CA PHE A 269 -3.49 -14.52 -7.95
C PHE A 269 -4.82 -15.26 -8.06
N LEU A 270 -5.51 -15.45 -6.94
CA LEU A 270 -6.78 -16.19 -6.90
C LEU A 270 -7.93 -15.39 -7.52
N VAL A 271 -7.91 -14.07 -7.36
CA VAL A 271 -9.04 -13.19 -7.67
C VAL A 271 -9.02 -12.68 -9.12
N THR A 272 -7.86 -12.56 -9.75
CA THR A 272 -7.75 -12.04 -11.13
C THR A 272 -8.74 -12.68 -12.11
N PRO A 273 -8.88 -14.04 -12.18
CA PRO A 273 -9.83 -14.66 -13.10
C PRO A 273 -11.31 -14.42 -12.77
N LEU A 274 -11.60 -14.06 -11.52
CA LEU A 274 -12.96 -13.76 -11.06
C LEU A 274 -13.41 -12.39 -11.57
N ILE A 275 -12.55 -11.39 -11.49
CA ILE A 275 -12.85 -10.02 -11.91
C ILE A 275 -13.12 -9.93 -13.41
N ASP A 276 -12.38 -10.70 -14.23
CA ASP A 276 -12.56 -10.72 -15.69
C ASP A 276 -13.97 -11.17 -16.12
N ARG A 277 -14.67 -11.87 -15.26
CA ARG A 277 -16.01 -12.41 -15.52
C ARG A 277 -17.12 -11.64 -14.83
N ALA A 278 -16.83 -11.18 -13.62
CA ALA A 278 -17.85 -10.58 -12.75
C ALA A 278 -18.09 -9.09 -13.06
N GLY A 279 -17.10 -8.41 -13.64
CA GLY A 279 -17.03 -6.95 -13.67
C GLY A 279 -16.47 -6.39 -12.36
N ASN A 280 -16.21 -5.09 -12.32
CA ASN A 280 -15.52 -4.49 -11.18
C ASN A 280 -16.45 -4.17 -10.01
N LYS A 281 -17.65 -3.70 -10.27
CA LYS A 281 -18.58 -3.22 -9.23
C LYS A 281 -19.00 -4.29 -8.22
N PRO A 282 -19.40 -5.53 -8.58
CA PRO A 282 -19.67 -6.58 -7.60
C PRO A 282 -18.46 -6.93 -6.75
N VAL A 283 -17.26 -6.90 -7.36
CA VAL A 283 -16.00 -7.16 -6.66
C VAL A 283 -15.68 -6.07 -5.65
N LEU A 284 -15.90 -4.79 -6.00
CA LEU A 284 -15.75 -3.67 -5.06
C LEU A 284 -16.75 -3.74 -3.91
N ILE A 285 -17.99 -4.18 -4.16
CA ILE A 285 -18.99 -4.40 -3.11
C ILE A 285 -18.51 -5.50 -2.16
N PHE A 286 -18.07 -6.64 -2.69
CA PHE A 286 -17.59 -7.77 -1.88
C PHE A 286 -16.35 -7.39 -1.07
N SER A 287 -15.40 -6.67 -1.65
CA SER A 287 -14.26 -6.11 -0.93
C SER A 287 -14.70 -5.21 0.23
N GLY A 288 -15.67 -4.32 0.00
CA GLY A 288 -16.22 -3.46 1.04
C GLY A 288 -16.89 -4.24 2.17
N VAL A 289 -17.60 -5.34 1.86
CA VAL A 289 -18.16 -6.25 2.88
C VAL A 289 -17.05 -6.89 3.72
N LEU A 290 -15.98 -7.37 3.08
CA LEU A 290 -14.82 -7.94 3.79
C LEU A 290 -14.14 -6.90 4.70
N PHE A 291 -13.95 -5.67 4.24
CA PHE A 291 -13.41 -4.58 5.07
C PHE A 291 -14.34 -4.21 6.22
N THR A 292 -15.66 -4.22 6.00
CA THR A 292 -16.64 -3.99 7.07
C THR A 292 -16.51 -5.09 8.13
N CYS A 293 -16.46 -6.36 7.74
CA CYS A 293 -16.24 -7.48 8.65
C CYS A 293 -14.90 -7.35 9.40
N HIS A 294 -13.84 -6.96 8.69
CA HIS A 294 -12.52 -6.74 9.26
C HIS A 294 -12.54 -5.66 10.37
N PHE A 295 -13.05 -4.46 10.06
CA PHE A 295 -13.06 -3.38 11.03
C PHE A 295 -14.05 -3.63 12.19
N THR A 296 -15.21 -4.22 11.91
CA THR A 296 -16.15 -4.63 12.96
C THR A 296 -15.54 -5.69 13.88
N GLY A 297 -14.82 -6.67 13.30
CA GLY A 297 -14.12 -7.68 14.08
C GLY A 297 -13.08 -7.07 15.03
N TRP A 298 -12.25 -6.13 14.55
CA TRP A 298 -11.31 -5.41 15.43
C TRP A 298 -12.01 -4.51 16.43
N ALA A 299 -13.13 -3.90 16.09
CA ALA A 299 -13.94 -3.13 17.04
C ALA A 299 -14.45 -4.02 18.18
N CYS A 300 -14.93 -5.22 17.88
CA CYS A 300 -15.38 -6.20 18.89
C CYS A 300 -14.22 -6.68 19.80
N VAL A 301 -13.03 -6.89 19.23
CA VAL A 301 -11.83 -7.24 20.03
C VAL A 301 -11.42 -6.07 20.92
N ALA A 302 -11.39 -4.86 20.39
CA ALA A 302 -11.04 -3.65 21.16
C ALA A 302 -12.06 -3.32 22.25
N ALA A 303 -13.34 -3.66 22.01
CA ALA A 303 -14.42 -3.50 22.99
C ALA A 303 -14.50 -4.61 24.05
N GLY A 304 -13.62 -5.63 23.98
CA GLY A 304 -13.60 -6.75 24.92
C GLY A 304 -14.70 -7.80 24.72
N ILE A 305 -15.47 -7.75 23.62
CA ILE A 305 -16.53 -8.73 23.33
C ILE A 305 -15.94 -10.06 22.85
N ILE A 306 -14.92 -9.98 22.02
CA ILE A 306 -14.23 -11.15 21.45
C ILE A 306 -12.80 -11.17 21.99
N PRO A 307 -12.38 -12.26 22.66
CA PRO A 307 -11.01 -12.38 23.12
C PRO A 307 -10.05 -12.50 21.92
N PHE A 308 -8.91 -11.80 22.01
CA PHE A 308 -7.87 -11.93 21.00
C PHE A 308 -7.24 -13.32 21.06
N ASN A 309 -7.29 -14.04 19.94
CA ASN A 309 -6.67 -15.36 19.77
C ASN A 309 -6.24 -15.57 18.32
N ILE A 310 -5.54 -16.68 18.07
CA ILE A 310 -4.98 -16.99 16.74
C ILE A 310 -6.09 -17.15 15.68
N GLY A 311 -7.26 -17.68 16.02
CA GLY A 311 -8.38 -17.82 15.09
C GLY A 311 -8.91 -16.47 14.63
N VAL A 312 -9.09 -15.54 15.57
CA VAL A 312 -9.47 -14.16 15.26
C VAL A 312 -8.41 -13.49 14.39
N LEU A 313 -7.13 -13.65 14.73
CA LEU A 313 -6.04 -13.09 13.92
C LEU A 313 -6.08 -13.64 12.49
N CYS A 314 -6.18 -14.95 12.30
CA CYS A 314 -6.27 -15.56 10.97
C CYS A 314 -7.48 -15.06 10.18
N PHE A 315 -8.65 -14.95 10.82
CA PHE A 315 -9.85 -14.39 10.19
C PHE A 315 -9.65 -12.95 9.75
N GLN A 316 -9.04 -12.12 10.59
CA GLN A 316 -8.78 -10.73 10.30
C GLN A 316 -7.75 -10.54 9.18
N LEU A 317 -6.70 -11.35 9.16
CA LEU A 317 -5.71 -11.31 8.08
C LEU A 317 -6.30 -11.80 6.75
N PHE A 318 -7.17 -12.81 6.78
CA PHE A 318 -7.87 -13.29 5.60
C PHE A 318 -8.80 -12.21 5.03
N THR A 319 -9.65 -11.59 5.86
CA THR A 319 -10.61 -10.57 5.42
C THR A 319 -9.92 -9.33 4.90
N SER A 320 -8.86 -8.85 5.57
CA SER A 320 -8.09 -7.69 5.11
C SER A 320 -7.28 -7.98 3.85
N GLY A 321 -6.60 -9.12 3.78
CA GLY A 321 -5.77 -9.49 2.64
C GLY A 321 -6.59 -9.75 1.37
N LEU A 322 -7.66 -10.56 1.48
CA LEU A 322 -8.55 -10.81 0.36
C LEU A 322 -9.31 -9.54 -0.05
N GLY A 323 -9.84 -8.79 0.91
CA GLY A 323 -10.49 -7.50 0.65
C GLY A 323 -9.57 -6.51 -0.04
N GLY A 324 -8.31 -6.42 0.41
CA GLY A 324 -7.28 -5.57 -0.19
C GLY A 324 -6.92 -5.97 -1.61
N ALA A 325 -6.77 -7.27 -1.88
CA ALA A 325 -6.49 -7.80 -3.21
C ALA A 325 -7.61 -7.47 -4.20
N LEU A 326 -8.86 -7.74 -3.80
CA LEU A 326 -10.06 -7.44 -4.59
C LEU A 326 -10.19 -5.95 -4.88
N TRP A 327 -10.06 -5.12 -3.84
CA TRP A 327 -10.19 -3.67 -3.96
C TRP A 327 -9.11 -3.09 -4.87
N ASN A 328 -7.85 -3.47 -4.65
CA ASN A 328 -6.73 -2.91 -5.41
C ASN A 328 -6.90 -3.16 -6.92
N LEU A 329 -7.19 -4.41 -7.30
CA LEU A 329 -7.32 -4.77 -8.70
C LEU A 329 -8.58 -4.16 -9.35
N ALA A 330 -9.75 -4.25 -8.70
CA ALA A 330 -11.00 -3.68 -9.21
C ALA A 330 -10.96 -2.16 -9.26
N ASN A 331 -10.33 -1.51 -8.28
CA ASN A 331 -10.22 -0.06 -8.21
C ASN A 331 -9.44 0.52 -9.39
N VAL A 332 -8.27 -0.05 -9.71
CA VAL A 332 -7.45 0.38 -10.86
C VAL A 332 -8.21 0.19 -12.17
N ARG A 333 -8.88 -0.97 -12.35
CA ARG A 333 -9.65 -1.26 -13.57
C ARG A 333 -10.85 -0.33 -13.73
N THR A 334 -11.54 -0.01 -12.64
CA THR A 334 -12.71 0.88 -12.67
C THR A 334 -12.32 2.29 -13.07
N VAL A 335 -11.27 2.87 -12.49
CA VAL A 335 -10.81 4.21 -12.86
C VAL A 335 -10.39 4.27 -14.33
N MET A 336 -9.68 3.24 -14.82
CA MET A 336 -9.26 3.15 -16.23
C MET A 336 -10.46 3.05 -17.19
N GLY A 337 -11.55 2.41 -16.78
CA GLY A 337 -12.78 2.28 -17.58
C GLY A 337 -13.65 3.54 -17.59
N ILE A 338 -13.65 4.32 -16.50
CA ILE A 338 -14.48 5.53 -16.38
C ILE A 338 -13.81 6.74 -17.03
N VAL A 339 -12.48 6.82 -17.01
CA VAL A 339 -11.72 7.97 -17.51
C VAL A 339 -11.75 8.00 -19.04
N PRO A 340 -12.19 9.12 -19.65
CA PRO A 340 -12.18 9.29 -21.10
C PRO A 340 -10.76 9.13 -21.69
N VAL A 341 -10.67 8.64 -22.93
CA VAL A 341 -9.38 8.51 -23.62
C VAL A 341 -8.73 9.87 -23.80
N MET A 342 -9.52 10.89 -24.17
CA MET A 342 -9.07 12.27 -24.28
C MET A 342 -8.92 12.89 -22.90
N GLY A 343 -7.72 13.41 -22.59
CA GLY A 343 -7.39 13.98 -21.28
C GLY A 343 -7.12 12.98 -20.16
N ARG A 344 -7.02 11.69 -20.45
CA ARG A 344 -6.77 10.61 -19.49
C ARG A 344 -5.66 10.93 -18.47
N PRO A 345 -4.48 11.47 -18.84
CA PRO A 345 -3.43 11.81 -17.87
C PRO A 345 -3.87 12.79 -16.79
N HIS A 346 -4.68 13.79 -17.15
CA HIS A 346 -5.17 14.80 -16.20
C HIS A 346 -6.18 14.21 -15.20
N PHE A 347 -7.13 13.38 -15.70
CA PHE A 347 -8.07 12.67 -14.83
C PHE A 347 -7.35 11.73 -13.85
N LEU A 348 -6.36 10.97 -14.32
CA LEU A 348 -5.57 10.08 -13.47
C LEU A 348 -4.74 10.85 -12.45
N ALA A 349 -4.22 12.02 -12.82
CA ALA A 349 -3.51 12.90 -11.92
C ALA A 349 -4.42 13.41 -10.79
N LEU A 350 -5.61 13.90 -11.12
CA LEU A 350 -6.62 14.35 -10.14
C LEU A 350 -7.05 13.21 -9.22
N TYR A 351 -7.31 12.03 -9.79
CA TYR A 351 -7.60 10.81 -9.03
C TYR A 351 -6.47 10.46 -8.05
N SER A 352 -5.23 10.48 -8.51
CA SER A 352 -4.04 10.19 -7.69
C SER A 352 -3.89 11.19 -6.54
N VAL A 353 -4.07 12.49 -6.81
CA VAL A 353 -4.03 13.53 -5.77
C VAL A 353 -5.11 13.30 -4.73
N ALA A 354 -6.37 13.11 -5.15
CA ALA A 354 -7.48 12.90 -4.24
C ALA A 354 -7.27 11.65 -3.36
N SER A 355 -6.81 10.54 -3.97
CA SER A 355 -6.51 9.30 -3.27
C SER A 355 -5.37 9.46 -2.26
N ASN A 356 -4.26 10.06 -2.69
CA ASN A 356 -3.08 10.26 -1.82
C ASN A 356 -3.38 11.22 -0.65
N LEU A 357 -4.12 12.30 -0.89
CA LEU A 357 -4.53 13.21 0.19
C LEU A 357 -5.43 12.50 1.20
N SER A 358 -6.35 11.67 0.76
CA SER A 358 -7.24 10.91 1.65
C SER A 358 -6.48 9.93 2.53
N VAL A 359 -5.54 9.16 1.93
CA VAL A 359 -4.70 8.22 2.67
C VAL A 359 -3.76 8.94 3.65
N GLY A 360 -3.23 10.11 3.25
CA GLY A 360 -2.22 10.82 4.03
C GLY A 360 -2.77 11.70 5.14
N LEU A 361 -3.86 12.45 4.89
CA LEU A 361 -4.34 13.45 5.85
C LEU A 361 -5.22 12.86 6.96
N VAL A 362 -5.98 11.82 6.69
CA VAL A 362 -6.89 11.23 7.67
C VAL A 362 -6.17 10.61 8.86
N PRO A 363 -5.03 9.93 8.71
CA PRO A 363 -4.23 9.51 9.85
C PRO A 363 -3.84 10.64 10.81
N LEU A 364 -3.55 11.84 10.29
CA LEU A 364 -3.20 13.00 11.13
C LEU A 364 -4.35 13.41 12.05
N PHE A 365 -5.57 13.42 11.52
CA PHE A 365 -6.77 13.66 12.34
C PHE A 365 -6.91 12.58 13.42
N TRP A 366 -6.82 11.31 13.04
CA TRP A 366 -6.93 10.20 13.99
C TRP A 366 -5.76 10.16 14.99
N GLY A 367 -4.56 10.55 14.61
CA GLY A 367 -3.43 10.67 15.53
C GLY A 367 -3.74 11.60 16.69
N ARG A 368 -4.29 12.80 16.37
CA ARG A 368 -4.75 13.76 17.41
C ARG A 368 -5.85 13.19 18.28
N VAL A 369 -6.84 12.54 17.66
CA VAL A 369 -7.95 11.91 18.42
C VAL A 369 -7.44 10.81 19.35
N MET A 370 -6.51 9.97 18.87
CA MET A 370 -5.94 8.89 19.67
C MET A 370 -5.11 9.40 20.85
N ASP A 371 -4.32 10.47 20.65
CA ASP A 371 -3.56 11.09 21.73
C ASP A 371 -4.50 11.77 22.75
N TYR A 372 -5.58 12.42 22.27
CA TYR A 372 -6.57 13.05 23.16
C TYR A 372 -7.37 12.03 23.97
N LEU A 373 -7.66 10.87 23.39
CA LEU A 373 -8.41 9.77 24.03
C LEU A 373 -7.48 8.76 24.73
N GLU A 374 -6.21 9.08 24.93
CA GLU A 374 -5.29 8.21 25.65
C GLU A 374 -5.78 7.98 27.08
N GLY A 375 -5.92 6.72 27.48
CA GLY A 375 -6.47 6.34 28.78
C GLY A 375 -8.00 6.49 28.93
N TRP A 376 -8.71 7.06 27.93
CA TRP A 376 -10.15 7.17 27.98
C TRP A 376 -10.82 5.81 27.78
N HIS A 377 -11.73 5.45 28.72
CA HIS A 377 -12.54 4.23 28.61
C HIS A 377 -13.90 4.44 29.30
N VAL A 378 -14.96 3.95 28.67
CA VAL A 378 -16.33 3.97 29.18
C VAL A 378 -16.97 2.62 28.92
N ALA A 379 -17.50 1.98 29.95
CA ALA A 379 -18.23 0.73 29.81
C ALA A 379 -19.74 1.01 29.62
N TRP A 380 -20.33 0.39 28.58
CA TRP A 380 -21.78 0.41 28.38
C TRP A 380 -22.27 -1.03 28.12
N GLY A 381 -22.79 -1.65 29.16
CA GLY A 381 -23.12 -3.08 29.12
C GLY A 381 -21.87 -3.93 28.95
N TYR A 382 -21.88 -4.78 27.97
CA TYR A 382 -20.72 -5.63 27.60
C TYR A 382 -19.70 -4.92 26.68
N TRP A 383 -20.00 -3.72 26.17
CA TRP A 383 -19.15 -2.97 25.27
C TRP A 383 -18.26 -1.98 26.04
N GLN A 384 -16.95 -2.12 25.86
CA GLN A 384 -15.99 -1.18 26.41
C GLN A 384 -15.56 -0.17 25.34
N TRP A 385 -16.00 1.07 25.48
CA TRP A 385 -15.55 2.15 24.62
C TRP A 385 -14.14 2.59 25.03
N ASN A 386 -13.23 2.60 24.07
CA ASN A 386 -11.89 3.13 24.16
C ASN A 386 -11.48 3.72 22.80
N ALA A 387 -10.31 4.36 22.73
CA ALA A 387 -9.84 5.00 21.51
C ALA A 387 -9.83 4.05 20.29
N TYR A 388 -9.45 2.77 20.49
CA TYR A 388 -9.38 1.80 19.40
C TYR A 388 -10.74 1.26 18.97
N SER A 389 -11.65 0.99 19.91
CA SER A 389 -13.02 0.57 19.56
C SER A 389 -13.73 1.68 18.79
N LEU A 390 -13.55 2.95 19.20
CA LEU A 390 -14.08 4.10 18.47
C LEU A 390 -13.48 4.22 17.07
N LEU A 391 -12.14 4.08 16.94
CA LEU A 391 -11.47 4.08 15.65
C LEU A 391 -12.09 3.03 14.73
N TYR A 392 -12.07 1.76 15.12
CA TYR A 392 -12.50 0.67 14.24
C TYR A 392 -14.00 0.72 13.92
N CYS A 393 -14.86 1.13 14.86
CA CYS A 393 -16.27 1.40 14.56
C CYS A 393 -16.44 2.49 13.51
N THR A 394 -15.69 3.57 13.62
CA THR A 394 -15.74 4.67 12.64
C THR A 394 -15.23 4.24 11.29
N LEU A 395 -14.15 3.41 11.24
CA LEU A 395 -13.66 2.87 9.96
C LEU A 395 -14.69 1.94 9.32
N ALA A 396 -15.32 1.04 10.08
CA ALA A 396 -16.41 0.19 9.58
C ALA A 396 -17.57 1.01 9.01
N PHE A 397 -17.99 2.05 9.73
CA PHE A 397 -19.05 2.96 9.27
C PHE A 397 -18.64 3.73 8.01
N THR A 398 -17.39 4.17 7.92
CA THR A 398 -16.86 4.85 6.73
C THR A 398 -16.89 3.93 5.51
N ILE A 399 -16.54 2.64 5.65
CA ILE A 399 -16.66 1.67 4.55
C ILE A 399 -18.11 1.50 4.13
N ILE A 400 -19.05 1.42 5.07
CA ILE A 400 -20.50 1.32 4.77
C ILE A 400 -20.97 2.55 3.97
N ILE A 401 -20.57 3.77 4.36
CA ILE A 401 -20.84 5.00 3.58
C ILE A 401 -20.24 4.88 2.18
N GLY A 402 -19.03 4.36 2.06
CA GLY A 402 -18.39 4.09 0.77
C GLY A 402 -19.22 3.14 -0.10
N LEU A 403 -19.74 2.06 0.45
CA LEU A 403 -20.63 1.13 -0.27
C LEU A 403 -21.91 1.81 -0.76
N PHE A 404 -22.49 2.72 0.02
CA PHE A 404 -23.63 3.54 -0.44
C PHE A 404 -23.21 4.48 -1.57
N ALA A 405 -22.05 5.12 -1.46
CA ALA A 405 -21.53 5.98 -2.54
C ALA A 405 -21.29 5.21 -3.84
N LEU A 406 -20.84 3.95 -3.76
CA LEU A 406 -20.61 3.07 -4.92
C LEU A 406 -21.89 2.77 -5.70
N ARG A 407 -23.07 2.80 -5.07
CA ARG A 407 -24.35 2.62 -5.77
C ARG A 407 -24.56 3.64 -6.89
N SER A 408 -24.05 4.85 -6.71
CA SER A 408 -24.16 5.94 -7.69
C SER A 408 -23.23 5.81 -8.89
N VAL A 409 -22.27 4.89 -8.83
CA VAL A 409 -21.32 4.61 -9.92
C VAL A 409 -21.98 3.65 -10.90
N ALA A 410 -22.12 4.09 -12.15
CA ALA A 410 -22.63 3.26 -13.24
C ALA A 410 -21.46 2.48 -13.85
N GLU A 411 -21.63 1.19 -14.02
CA GLU A 411 -20.75 0.33 -14.80
C GLU A 411 -21.64 -0.53 -15.72
N PRO A 412 -21.53 -0.41 -17.04
CA PRO A 412 -22.26 -1.27 -17.97
C PRO A 412 -21.71 -2.71 -17.90
N GLU A 413 -22.58 -3.68 -18.16
CA GLU A 413 -22.23 -5.11 -18.28
C GLU A 413 -21.62 -5.78 -17.03
N THR A 414 -22.16 -5.50 -15.84
CA THR A 414 -21.75 -6.20 -14.61
C THR A 414 -22.69 -7.36 -14.30
N MET A 415 -22.15 -8.42 -13.70
CA MET A 415 -22.98 -9.50 -13.15
C MET A 415 -23.87 -8.97 -12.02
N THR A 416 -25.06 -9.56 -11.89
CA THR A 416 -25.89 -9.35 -10.69
C THR A 416 -25.20 -9.93 -9.48
N TRP A 417 -25.51 -9.44 -8.28
CA TRP A 417 -24.95 -9.93 -7.03
C TRP A 417 -25.13 -11.44 -6.85
N ASP A 418 -26.31 -11.98 -7.16
CA ASP A 418 -26.61 -13.41 -7.06
C ASP A 418 -25.77 -14.25 -8.03
N ALA A 419 -25.60 -13.78 -9.26
CA ALA A 419 -24.73 -14.47 -10.24
C ALA A 419 -23.25 -14.43 -9.80
N PHE A 420 -22.81 -13.32 -9.24
CA PHE A 420 -21.47 -13.19 -8.68
C PHE A 420 -21.23 -14.14 -7.50
N MET A 421 -22.16 -14.21 -6.55
CA MET A 421 -22.05 -15.12 -5.40
C MET A 421 -22.05 -16.60 -5.82
N ARG A 422 -22.84 -16.96 -6.82
CA ARG A 422 -22.80 -18.32 -7.41
C ARG A 422 -21.47 -18.62 -8.09
N GLU A 423 -20.92 -17.67 -8.82
CA GLU A 423 -19.61 -17.81 -9.47
C GLU A 423 -18.50 -17.98 -8.41
N LEU A 424 -18.53 -17.18 -7.36
CA LEU A 424 -17.54 -17.19 -6.29
C LEU A 424 -17.59 -18.49 -5.47
N LEU A 425 -18.78 -18.88 -4.97
CA LEU A 425 -18.92 -19.97 -4.00
C LEU A 425 -18.98 -21.36 -4.64
N VAL A 426 -19.52 -21.47 -5.84
CA VAL A 426 -19.78 -22.75 -6.48
C VAL A 426 -18.82 -23.04 -7.62
N LYS A 427 -18.68 -22.12 -8.57
CA LYS A 427 -17.93 -22.40 -9.81
C LYS A 427 -16.42 -22.17 -9.67
N THR A 428 -15.99 -21.22 -8.86
CA THR A 428 -14.55 -20.94 -8.69
C THR A 428 -13.81 -22.06 -7.97
N PRO A 429 -14.30 -22.60 -6.85
CA PRO A 429 -13.67 -23.74 -6.20
C PRO A 429 -13.64 -24.99 -7.09
N SER A 430 -14.75 -25.32 -7.76
CA SER A 430 -14.82 -26.50 -8.65
C SER A 430 -13.83 -26.41 -9.80
N ARG A 431 -13.66 -25.23 -10.40
CA ARG A 431 -12.68 -24.99 -11.47
C ARG A 431 -11.23 -24.99 -10.97
N ALA A 432 -10.98 -24.49 -9.75
CA ALA A 432 -9.66 -24.57 -9.14
C ALA A 432 -9.25 -26.03 -8.91
N VAL A 433 -10.15 -26.83 -8.36
CA VAL A 433 -9.95 -28.27 -8.16
C VAL A 433 -9.75 -28.99 -9.50
N SER A 434 -10.58 -28.70 -10.51
CA SER A 434 -10.46 -29.32 -11.83
C SER A 434 -9.13 -28.99 -12.51
N ARG A 435 -8.62 -27.75 -12.38
CA ARG A 435 -7.30 -27.35 -12.91
C ARG A 435 -6.16 -28.04 -12.17
N LEU A 436 -6.28 -28.18 -10.85
CA LEU A 436 -5.29 -28.88 -10.03
C LEU A 436 -5.22 -30.36 -10.43
N ILE A 437 -6.36 -31.02 -10.56
CA ILE A 437 -6.46 -32.43 -11.01
C ILE A 437 -5.93 -32.58 -12.44
N GLY A 438 -6.27 -31.66 -13.34
CA GLY A 438 -5.77 -31.67 -14.71
C GLY A 438 -4.25 -31.50 -14.82
N ARG A 439 -3.64 -30.70 -13.94
CA ARG A 439 -2.17 -30.56 -13.85
C ARG A 439 -1.50 -31.79 -13.24
N LEU A 440 -2.16 -32.45 -12.27
CA LEU A 440 -1.64 -33.67 -11.64
C LEU A 440 -1.75 -34.89 -12.57
N ARG A 441 -2.67 -34.89 -13.56
CA ARG A 441 -2.82 -35.98 -14.54
C ARG A 441 -1.81 -35.93 -15.67
N GLY A 442 -0.98 -34.90 -15.78
CA GLY A 442 0.03 -34.76 -16.85
C GLY A 442 -0.60 -34.60 -18.25
N PRO A 443 0.15 -34.15 -19.28
CA PRO A 443 -0.29 -34.29 -20.64
C PRO A 443 -0.35 -35.80 -20.93
N GLY A 444 -1.58 -36.31 -21.13
CA GLY A 444 -1.79 -37.70 -21.51
C GLY A 444 -0.97 -38.00 -22.75
N ILE A 445 -0.16 -39.05 -22.65
CA ILE A 445 0.48 -39.70 -23.78
C ILE A 445 -0.68 -40.27 -24.60
N GLY A 446 -0.97 -39.61 -25.71
CA GLY A 446 -1.91 -40.01 -26.74
C GLY A 446 -1.30 -39.69 -28.11
#